data_689cad4ca730baafe864f83fd425c131
#
_entry.id   689cad4ca730baafe864f83fd425c131
#
_cell.length_a   1.000
_cell.length_b   1.000
_cell.length_c   1.000
_cell.angle_alpha   90.00
_cell.angle_beta   90.00
_cell.angle_gamma   90.00
#
_symmetry.space_group_name_H-M   'P 1'
#
loop_
_entity.id
_entity.type
_entity.pdbx_description
1 polymer ?
#
loop_
_entity_poly.entity_id
_entity_poly.type
_entity_poly.pdbx_seq_one_letter_code
_entity_poly.pdbx_strand_id
1 'polypeptide(L)'
;LLLLKGELVTPPVMDGALPGTSRARLLEGGLCREQSVPLNAWSQVASAWLISALSLQPVASVDSFTFREEPAWEEKLRAFLF
;
A
#
# COMPACT_ATOMS: atom_id res chain seq x y z
N LEU A 1 0.66 -1.05 -2.23
CA LEU A 1 0.62 -0.61 -0.83
C LEU A 1 -0.79 -0.77 -0.30
N LEU A 2 -0.94 -1.47 0.78
CA LEU A 2 -2.24 -1.86 1.31
C LEU A 2 -2.37 -1.42 2.77
N LEU A 3 -3.58 -0.99 3.14
CA LEU A 3 -3.91 -0.74 4.55
C LEU A 3 -4.67 -1.95 5.07
N LEU A 4 -4.01 -2.72 5.93
CA LEU A 4 -4.54 -3.98 6.47
C LEU A 4 -4.53 -3.90 7.99
N LYS A 5 -5.72 -3.98 8.59
CA LYS A 5 -5.88 -3.95 10.06
C LYS A 5 -5.17 -2.77 10.72
N GLY A 6 -5.28 -1.59 10.10
CA GLY A 6 -4.68 -0.36 10.62
C GLY A 6 -3.19 -0.21 10.37
N GLU A 7 -2.57 -1.12 9.63
CA GLU A 7 -1.15 -1.06 9.29
C GLU A 7 -0.94 -1.03 7.79
N LEU A 8 0.07 -0.27 7.36
CA LEU A 8 0.47 -0.27 5.96
C LEU A 8 1.39 -1.45 5.69
N VAL A 9 1.05 -2.24 4.67
CA VAL A 9 1.85 -3.38 4.25
C VAL A 9 2.08 -3.32 2.75
N THR A 10 3.17 -3.92 2.31
CA THR A 10 3.47 -4.10 0.89
C THR A 10 3.92 -5.53 0.67
N PRO A 11 3.42 -6.22 -0.36
CA PRO A 11 3.88 -7.58 -0.64
C PRO A 11 5.38 -7.61 -0.91
N PRO A 12 6.06 -8.72 -0.60
CA PRO A 12 7.46 -8.89 -0.96
C PRO A 12 7.65 -8.87 -2.48
N VAL A 13 8.84 -8.51 -2.92
CA VAL A 13 9.17 -8.52 -4.35
C VAL A 13 8.96 -9.92 -4.93
N MET A 14 9.27 -10.97 -4.18
CA MET A 14 9.07 -12.34 -4.63
C MET A 14 7.60 -12.69 -4.88
N ASP A 15 6.66 -11.93 -4.30
CA ASP A 15 5.21 -12.10 -4.53
C ASP A 15 4.71 -11.24 -5.70
N GLY A 16 5.61 -10.66 -6.49
CA GLY A 16 5.28 -9.87 -7.66
C GLY A 16 5.23 -8.36 -7.46
N ALA A 17 5.52 -7.85 -6.26
CA ALA A 17 5.63 -6.42 -6.04
C ALA A 17 6.86 -5.88 -6.77
N LEU A 18 6.72 -4.71 -7.41
CA LEU A 18 7.83 -4.09 -8.11
C LEU A 18 8.75 -3.39 -7.10
N PRO A 19 10.08 -3.63 -7.18
CA PRO A 19 11.01 -2.87 -6.36
C PRO A 19 11.07 -1.42 -6.87
N GLY A 20 10.90 -0.46 -5.98
CA GLY A 20 10.93 0.95 -6.33
C GLY A 20 11.49 1.78 -5.18
N THR A 21 11.94 2.99 -5.51
CA THR A 21 12.53 3.89 -4.52
C THR A 21 11.52 4.34 -3.48
N SER A 22 10.28 4.62 -3.88
CA SER A 22 9.23 5.02 -2.93
C SER A 22 8.91 3.90 -1.96
N ARG A 23 8.82 2.66 -2.44
CA ARG A 23 8.61 1.49 -1.60
C ARG A 23 9.75 1.34 -0.59
N ALA A 24 10.99 1.45 -1.05
CA ALA A 24 12.16 1.35 -0.19
C ALA A 24 12.16 2.43 0.89
N ARG A 25 11.81 3.66 0.54
CA ARG A 25 11.72 4.76 1.51
C ARG A 25 10.68 4.52 2.58
N LEU A 26 9.53 3.98 2.21
CA LEU A 26 8.47 3.64 3.18
C LEU A 26 8.93 2.54 4.13
N LEU A 27 9.61 1.52 3.63
CA LEU A 27 10.13 0.44 4.45
C LEU A 27 11.22 0.94 5.40
N GLU A 28 12.17 1.72 4.89
CA GLU A 28 13.26 2.27 5.70
C GLU A 28 12.75 3.23 6.78
N GLY A 29 11.71 4.01 6.45
CA GLY A 29 11.12 4.95 7.41
C GLY A 29 10.18 4.30 8.41
N GLY A 30 9.91 3.00 8.28
CA GLY A 30 9.02 2.29 9.19
C GLY A 30 7.54 2.59 8.99
N LEU A 31 7.16 3.23 7.88
CA LEU A 31 5.76 3.52 7.60
C LEU A 31 5.00 2.30 7.10
N CYS A 32 5.68 1.36 6.47
CA CYS A 32 5.07 0.11 6.07
C CYS A 32 6.04 -1.04 6.33
N ARG A 33 5.53 -2.27 6.22
CA ARG A 33 6.34 -3.47 6.33
C ARG A 33 6.00 -4.43 5.20
N GLU A 34 6.92 -5.32 4.89
CA GLU A 34 6.66 -6.39 3.95
C GLU A 34 5.79 -7.45 4.59
N GLN A 35 4.74 -7.83 3.89
CA GLN A 35 3.87 -8.91 4.34
C GLN A 35 3.12 -9.47 3.13
N SER A 36 3.20 -10.78 2.96
CA SER A 36 2.36 -11.46 1.97
C SER A 36 0.89 -11.34 2.39
N VAL A 37 0.03 -11.01 1.44
CA VAL A 37 -1.40 -10.91 1.69
C VAL A 37 -2.09 -11.98 0.85
N PRO A 38 -2.44 -13.12 1.44
CA PRO A 38 -3.11 -14.18 0.69
C PRO A 38 -4.50 -13.74 0.26
N LEU A 39 -5.03 -14.40 -0.77
CA LEU A 39 -6.30 -14.01 -1.35
C LEU A 39 -7.44 -13.97 -0.31
N ASN A 40 -7.43 -14.88 0.65
CA ASN A 40 -8.47 -14.93 1.68
C ASN A 40 -8.37 -13.78 2.69
N ALA A 41 -7.28 -13.02 2.70
CA ALA A 41 -7.12 -11.85 3.56
C ALA A 41 -7.47 -10.54 2.86
N TRP A 42 -7.69 -10.55 1.55
CA TRP A 42 -7.96 -9.33 0.79
C TRP A 42 -9.26 -8.64 1.21
N SER A 43 -10.24 -9.40 1.71
CA SER A 43 -11.48 -8.82 2.22
C SER A 43 -11.26 -7.94 3.46
N GLN A 44 -10.12 -8.06 4.12
CA GLN A 44 -9.76 -7.27 5.30
C GLN A 44 -8.94 -6.04 4.95
N VAL A 45 -8.58 -5.85 3.68
CA VAL A 45 -7.84 -4.68 3.22
C VAL A 45 -8.81 -3.50 3.13
N ALA A 46 -8.54 -2.45 3.90
CA ALA A 46 -9.42 -1.27 3.91
C ALA A 46 -9.16 -0.35 2.73
N SER A 47 -7.90 -0.14 2.38
CA SER A 47 -7.51 0.79 1.31
C SER A 47 -6.28 0.26 0.60
N ALA A 48 -6.08 0.72 -0.64
CA ALA A 48 -4.94 0.34 -1.45
C ALA A 48 -4.46 1.52 -2.27
N TRP A 49 -3.15 1.58 -2.54
CA TRP A 49 -2.54 2.62 -3.36
C TRP A 49 -1.51 2.02 -4.30
N LEU A 50 -1.46 2.58 -5.51
CA LEU A 50 -0.34 2.36 -6.42
C LEU A 50 0.68 3.46 -6.17
N ILE A 51 1.92 3.07 -5.92
CA ILE A 51 3.01 4.03 -5.69
C ILE A 51 4.09 3.87 -6.75
N SER A 52 4.65 5.01 -7.14
CA SER A 52 5.81 5.06 -8.01
C SER A 52 6.72 6.18 -7.53
N ALA A 53 7.87 6.36 -8.19
CA ALA A 53 8.79 7.44 -7.82
C ALA A 53 8.14 8.83 -7.93
N LEU A 54 7.11 8.97 -8.76
CA LEU A 54 6.51 10.26 -9.08
C LEU A 54 5.03 10.38 -8.68
N SER A 55 4.39 9.32 -8.24
CA SER A 55 2.96 9.37 -8.00
C SER A 55 2.49 8.45 -6.89
N LEU A 56 1.37 8.83 -6.31
CA LEU A 56 0.60 8.02 -5.37
C LEU A 56 -0.85 8.10 -5.81
N GLN A 57 -1.47 6.98 -6.12
CA GLN A 57 -2.84 6.93 -6.61
C GLN A 57 -3.66 5.93 -5.82
N PRO A 58 -4.82 6.32 -5.28
CA PRO A 58 -5.71 5.38 -4.63
C PRO A 58 -6.30 4.39 -5.64
N VAL A 59 -6.48 3.16 -5.21
CA VAL A 59 -7.12 2.11 -6.00
C VAL A 59 -8.52 1.90 -5.48
N ALA A 60 -9.52 2.04 -6.35
CA ALA A 60 -10.92 1.91 -5.96
C ALA A 60 -11.32 0.44 -5.77
N SER A 61 -10.84 -0.43 -6.64
CA SER A 61 -11.19 -1.84 -6.57
C SER A 61 -10.20 -2.70 -7.34
N VAL A 62 -10.12 -3.98 -6.95
CA VAL A 62 -9.39 -5.02 -7.67
C VAL A 62 -10.32 -6.25 -7.67
N ASP A 63 -10.68 -6.72 -8.85
CA ASP A 63 -11.64 -7.82 -9.03
C ASP A 63 -12.95 -7.55 -8.24
N SER A 64 -13.31 -8.43 -7.33
CA SER A 64 -14.51 -8.27 -6.50
C SER A 64 -14.26 -7.49 -5.21
N PHE A 65 -13.03 -7.07 -4.95
CA PHE A 65 -12.68 -6.33 -3.74
C PHE A 65 -12.77 -4.84 -3.99
N THR A 66 -13.46 -4.11 -3.12
CA THR A 66 -13.55 -2.66 -3.15
C THR A 66 -12.84 -2.09 -1.94
N PHE A 67 -12.22 -0.92 -2.12
CA PHE A 67 -11.43 -0.28 -1.08
C PHE A 67 -12.01 1.08 -0.75
N ARG A 68 -11.85 1.47 0.52
CA ARG A 68 -12.30 2.77 0.98
C ARG A 68 -11.24 3.83 0.74
N GLU A 69 -11.67 5.07 0.62
CA GLU A 69 -10.76 6.19 0.66
C GLU A 69 -10.33 6.44 2.10
N GLU A 70 -9.05 6.72 2.30
CA GLU A 70 -8.48 7.05 3.60
C GLU A 70 -7.64 8.32 3.46
N PRO A 71 -8.30 9.50 3.45
CA PRO A 71 -7.59 10.76 3.19
C PRO A 71 -6.47 11.06 4.18
N ALA A 72 -6.64 10.69 5.44
CA ALA A 72 -5.62 10.92 6.45
C ALA A 72 -4.33 10.13 6.16
N TRP A 73 -4.46 8.87 5.74
CA TRP A 73 -3.32 8.07 5.35
C TRP A 73 -2.71 8.55 4.05
N GLU A 74 -3.54 8.92 3.08
CA GLU A 74 -3.04 9.43 1.81
C GLU A 74 -2.25 10.72 1.99
N GLU A 75 -2.73 11.63 2.81
CA GLU A 75 -2.03 12.87 3.12
C GLU A 75 -0.68 12.60 3.81
N LYS A 76 -0.66 11.68 4.75
CA LYS A 76 0.55 11.27 5.44
C LYS A 76 1.58 10.66 4.48
N LEU A 77 1.12 9.81 3.57
CA LEU A 77 1.97 9.20 2.56
C LEU A 77 2.53 10.24 1.59
N ARG A 78 1.70 11.19 1.14
CA ARG A 78 2.16 12.26 0.25
C ARG A 78 3.18 13.14 0.94
N ALA A 79 2.96 13.48 2.18
CA ALA A 79 3.89 14.29 2.96
C ALA A 79 5.24 13.60 3.14
N PHE A 80 5.24 12.28 3.30
CA PHE A 80 6.47 11.51 3.46
C PHE A 80 7.22 11.33 2.13
N LEU A 81 6.49 11.05 1.05
CA LEU A 81 7.09 10.70 -0.25
C LEU A 81 7.42 11.91 -1.11
N PHE A 82 6.65 12.96 -1.00
CA PHE A 82 6.72 14.13 -1.87
C PHE A 82 6.75 15.41 -1.05
#